data_9800cedaec2b18f56e1028fe42422c20
#
_entry.id   9800cedaec2b18f56e1028fe42422c20
#
_cell.length_a   1.000
_cell.length_b   1.000
_cell.length_c   1.000
_cell.angle_alpha   90.00
_cell.angle_beta   90.00
_cell.angle_gamma   90.00
#
_symmetry.space_group_name_H-M   'P 1'
#
loop_
_entity.id
_entity.type
_entity.pdbx_description
1 polymer ?
#
loop_
_entity_poly.entity_id
_entity_poly.type
_entity_poly.pdbx_seq_one_letter_code
_entity_poly.pdbx_strand_id
1 'polypeptide(L)'
;MNENKPFSFLAVDLGATSGRAILGTIKNDVLKIKEINRFPNPIIDVNEYLYWDLFYLYQQILKSLNEINQQKIDIHSLGIDTWGVDFVCFGNDGEPLRMPYSYRDIHTFGAPEKFFQKIPKEEVYKKTGIQIMNFNSLFQLATLKERNSSIYPVIDKILFMPDALSYLLTGKMVTEYTIASTSQMMNPYTKTFDTSLLKAVGLSEHNFAPLVFPGTPIGTLSDSVKQQTDAGDIPVIAVAGHDTASAVLATPAKNESFAYLSSGTWSLMGIESKEPIINEETFSLNFTNEGGADGSIRLLKNICGMWLIERCKIEWEKEKPVTYDEIVKEAEKAKPFTSFINPDAPCFAAPVSMIEAIQTYCKGTKQPIPLTMGEIARCIYESLAFRYKQVLTNLQKLADFPIETLHIIGGGSQNNMLNTFTANAIGMPVIAGPFEATAMGNILLQAKAAGLVQDKCQMREIVRNSVEIKTFTPHNTSLWDKHYNNYLKVYKEL
;
A
#
# COMPACT_ATOMS: atom_id res chain seq x y z
N MET A 1 -16.02 -26.70 -19.85
CA MET A 1 -16.72 -25.52 -19.29
C MET A 1 -17.30 -24.72 -20.46
N ASN A 2 -18.48 -24.10 -20.31
CA ASN A 2 -19.09 -23.31 -21.38
C ASN A 2 -18.20 -22.08 -21.64
N GLU A 3 -17.47 -22.05 -22.72
CA GLU A 3 -16.48 -21.01 -23.10
C GLU A 3 -17.06 -19.58 -23.23
N ASN A 4 -18.36 -19.39 -23.00
CA ASN A 4 -19.05 -18.13 -23.25
C ASN A 4 -19.65 -17.43 -22.02
N LYS A 5 -19.62 -18.04 -20.80
CA LYS A 5 -20.19 -17.39 -19.61
C LYS A 5 -19.12 -16.52 -18.95
N PRO A 6 -19.41 -15.23 -18.68
CA PRO A 6 -18.47 -14.39 -17.95
C PRO A 6 -18.36 -14.84 -16.49
N PHE A 7 -17.17 -14.70 -15.90
CA PHE A 7 -16.89 -14.96 -14.49
C PHE A 7 -16.78 -13.62 -13.77
N SER A 8 -17.55 -13.45 -12.72
CA SER A 8 -17.60 -12.21 -11.95
C SER A 8 -17.08 -12.42 -10.54
N PHE A 9 -16.31 -11.45 -10.02
CA PHE A 9 -15.66 -11.44 -8.73
C PHE A 9 -15.85 -10.09 -8.05
N LEU A 10 -15.94 -10.07 -6.73
CA LEU A 10 -16.02 -8.84 -5.96
C LEU A 10 -14.68 -8.60 -5.25
N ALA A 11 -13.98 -7.54 -5.61
CA ALA A 11 -12.83 -7.05 -4.87
C ALA A 11 -13.27 -5.95 -3.90
N VAL A 12 -12.87 -6.07 -2.65
CA VAL A 12 -12.97 -5.02 -1.62
C VAL A 12 -11.57 -4.48 -1.38
N ASP A 13 -11.32 -3.29 -1.89
CA ASP A 13 -10.03 -2.57 -1.81
C ASP A 13 -10.18 -1.43 -0.80
N LEU A 14 -9.52 -1.59 0.36
CA LEU A 14 -9.58 -0.65 1.48
C LEU A 14 -8.26 0.11 1.61
N GLY A 15 -8.24 1.32 1.08
CA GLY A 15 -7.12 2.23 1.29
C GLY A 15 -7.23 3.03 2.59
N ALA A 16 -6.17 3.75 2.94
CA ALA A 16 -6.09 4.54 4.18
C ALA A 16 -7.07 5.73 4.27
N THR A 17 -7.66 6.15 3.16
CA THR A 17 -8.59 7.31 3.13
C THR A 17 -9.98 6.95 2.59
N SER A 18 -10.08 5.88 1.80
CA SER A 18 -11.35 5.43 1.21
C SER A 18 -11.32 3.95 0.92
N GLY A 19 -12.47 3.31 0.97
CA GLY A 19 -12.69 1.94 0.54
C GLY A 19 -13.55 1.89 -0.72
N ARG A 20 -13.40 0.80 -1.48
CA ARG A 20 -14.16 0.54 -2.70
C ARG A 20 -14.53 -0.93 -2.80
N ALA A 21 -15.72 -1.19 -3.30
CA ALA A 21 -16.14 -2.50 -3.75
C ALA A 21 -16.21 -2.47 -5.29
N ILE A 22 -15.43 -3.31 -5.94
CA ILE A 22 -15.25 -3.32 -7.39
C ILE A 22 -15.61 -4.70 -7.92
N LEU A 23 -16.60 -4.73 -8.79
CA LEU A 23 -16.96 -5.92 -9.55
C LEU A 23 -16.02 -6.06 -10.73
N GLY A 24 -15.32 -7.19 -10.78
CA GLY A 24 -14.54 -7.60 -11.95
C GLY A 24 -15.22 -8.71 -12.70
N THR A 25 -15.30 -8.57 -14.03
CA THR A 25 -15.84 -9.60 -14.91
C THR A 25 -14.81 -10.01 -15.96
N ILE A 26 -14.38 -11.26 -15.93
CA ILE A 26 -13.42 -11.83 -16.88
C ILE A 26 -14.17 -12.59 -17.98
N LYS A 27 -13.88 -12.24 -19.22
CA LYS A 27 -14.37 -12.94 -20.40
C LYS A 27 -13.34 -12.84 -21.52
N ASN A 28 -12.95 -13.99 -22.12
CA ASN A 28 -12.01 -14.06 -23.26
C ASN A 28 -10.69 -13.30 -22.97
N ASP A 29 -10.08 -13.57 -21.82
CA ASP A 29 -8.83 -12.94 -21.33
C ASP A 29 -8.87 -11.39 -21.26
N VAL A 30 -10.07 -10.84 -21.09
CA VAL A 30 -10.30 -9.43 -20.83
C VAL A 30 -11.05 -9.27 -19.50
N LEU A 31 -10.48 -8.47 -18.61
CA LEU A 31 -11.08 -8.08 -17.34
C LEU A 31 -11.76 -6.72 -17.50
N LYS A 32 -13.06 -6.66 -17.26
CA LYS A 32 -13.82 -5.42 -17.11
C LYS A 32 -14.11 -5.18 -15.65
N ILE A 33 -13.93 -3.95 -15.19
CA ILE A 33 -14.18 -3.55 -13.80
C ILE A 33 -15.31 -2.53 -13.74
N LYS A 34 -16.10 -2.60 -12.68
CA LYS A 34 -17.20 -1.66 -12.36
C LYS A 34 -17.19 -1.37 -10.88
N GLU A 35 -17.07 -0.11 -10.49
CA GLU A 35 -17.26 0.30 -9.11
C GLU A 35 -18.72 0.08 -8.71
N ILE A 36 -18.93 -0.64 -7.60
CA ILE A 36 -20.22 -0.92 -7.00
C ILE A 36 -20.51 0.08 -5.89
N ASN A 37 -19.52 0.27 -4.99
CA ASN A 37 -19.64 1.15 -3.85
C ASN A 37 -18.32 1.85 -3.58
N ARG A 38 -18.35 3.11 -3.23
CA ARG A 38 -17.22 3.90 -2.73
C ARG A 38 -17.61 4.58 -1.43
N PHE A 39 -16.76 4.50 -0.45
CA PHE A 39 -17.02 5.06 0.87
C PHE A 39 -15.75 5.63 1.48
N PRO A 40 -15.83 6.62 2.36
CA PRO A 40 -14.70 7.10 3.12
C PRO A 40 -14.21 6.03 4.10
N ASN A 41 -12.94 6.06 4.45
CA ASN A 41 -12.38 5.31 5.57
C ASN A 41 -11.97 6.31 6.65
N PRO A 42 -12.90 6.73 7.52
CA PRO A 42 -12.63 7.75 8.52
C PRO A 42 -11.76 7.20 9.63
N ILE A 43 -10.81 8.03 10.07
CA ILE A 43 -10.10 7.83 11.33
C ILE A 43 -10.94 8.46 12.44
N ILE A 44 -11.19 7.71 13.51
CA ILE A 44 -11.95 8.15 14.67
C ILE A 44 -10.98 8.59 15.76
N ASP A 45 -11.07 9.85 16.17
CA ASP A 45 -10.32 10.38 17.30
C ASP A 45 -11.14 10.21 18.59
N VAL A 46 -10.61 9.41 19.52
CA VAL A 46 -11.22 9.18 20.84
C VAL A 46 -10.15 9.29 21.91
N ASN A 47 -10.28 10.29 22.79
CA ASN A 47 -9.34 10.53 23.89
C ASN A 47 -7.89 10.62 23.39
N GLU A 48 -7.65 11.39 22.34
CA GLU A 48 -6.32 11.61 21.73
C GLU A 48 -5.69 10.39 21.06
N TYR A 49 -6.47 9.31 20.84
CA TYR A 49 -6.07 8.13 20.08
C TYR A 49 -6.84 8.02 18.80
N LEU A 50 -6.14 7.60 17.75
CA LEU A 50 -6.70 7.43 16.41
C LEU A 50 -7.00 5.96 16.13
N TYR A 51 -8.26 5.68 15.78
CA TYR A 51 -8.75 4.32 15.52
C TYR A 51 -9.34 4.19 14.12
N TRP A 52 -9.27 2.98 13.57
CA TRP A 52 -10.10 2.57 12.44
C TRP A 52 -11.44 2.05 12.95
N ASP A 53 -12.53 2.36 12.23
CA ASP A 53 -13.86 1.79 12.53
C ASP A 53 -14.03 0.46 11.80
N LEU A 54 -13.63 -0.64 12.46
CA LEU A 54 -13.73 -2.00 11.93
C LEU A 54 -15.18 -2.34 11.53
N PHE A 55 -16.15 -1.97 12.36
CA PHE A 55 -17.54 -2.33 12.13
C PHE A 55 -18.18 -1.49 11.03
N TYR A 56 -17.79 -0.24 10.88
CA TYR A 56 -18.18 0.56 9.72
C TYR A 56 -17.67 -0.06 8.42
N LEU A 57 -16.40 -0.47 8.36
CA LEU A 57 -15.85 -1.14 7.18
C LEU A 57 -16.61 -2.44 6.86
N TYR A 58 -16.87 -3.25 7.89
CA TYR A 58 -17.70 -4.45 7.75
C TYR A 58 -19.10 -4.14 7.18
N GLN A 59 -19.78 -3.10 7.70
CA GLN A 59 -21.08 -2.68 7.19
C GLN A 59 -21.02 -2.23 5.73
N GLN A 60 -19.96 -1.55 5.31
CA GLN A 60 -19.79 -1.15 3.90
C GLN A 60 -19.61 -2.37 2.97
N ILE A 61 -18.97 -3.44 3.45
CA ILE A 61 -18.89 -4.71 2.70
C ILE A 61 -20.27 -5.35 2.58
N LEU A 62 -21.03 -5.42 3.67
CA LEU A 62 -22.42 -5.94 3.62
C LEU A 62 -23.30 -5.14 2.67
N LYS A 63 -23.19 -3.80 2.71
CA LYS A 63 -23.90 -2.91 1.76
C LYS A 63 -23.54 -3.25 0.32
N SER A 64 -22.26 -3.46 0.03
CA SER A 64 -21.80 -3.81 -1.33
C SER A 64 -22.33 -5.16 -1.80
N LEU A 65 -22.41 -6.16 -0.91
CA LEU A 65 -23.05 -7.46 -1.19
C LEU A 65 -24.53 -7.31 -1.47
N ASN A 66 -25.26 -6.50 -0.69
CA ASN A 66 -26.65 -6.19 -0.94
C ASN A 66 -26.88 -5.53 -2.30
N GLU A 67 -26.02 -4.58 -2.68
CA GLU A 67 -26.12 -3.91 -3.99
C GLU A 67 -25.89 -4.88 -5.16
N ILE A 68 -24.95 -5.80 -5.03
CA ILE A 68 -24.68 -6.89 -5.99
C ILE A 68 -25.92 -7.77 -6.12
N ASN A 69 -26.51 -8.19 -5.00
CA ASN A 69 -27.69 -9.07 -4.99
C ASN A 69 -28.92 -8.38 -5.59
N GLN A 70 -29.18 -7.11 -5.26
CA GLN A 70 -30.26 -6.33 -5.84
C GLN A 70 -30.14 -6.18 -7.37
N GLN A 71 -28.88 -6.08 -7.88
CA GLN A 71 -28.61 -6.08 -9.31
C GLN A 71 -28.69 -7.47 -9.94
N LYS A 72 -28.94 -8.54 -9.16
CA LYS A 72 -28.99 -9.94 -9.58
C LYS A 72 -27.70 -10.38 -10.29
N ILE A 73 -26.56 -9.90 -9.78
CA ILE A 73 -25.25 -10.27 -10.29
C ILE A 73 -24.77 -11.50 -9.52
N ASP A 74 -24.49 -12.58 -10.25
CA ASP A 74 -23.91 -13.80 -9.71
C ASP A 74 -22.38 -13.62 -9.63
N ILE A 75 -21.80 -13.62 -8.42
CA ILE A 75 -20.36 -13.54 -8.20
C ILE A 75 -19.80 -14.89 -7.73
N HIS A 76 -18.62 -15.24 -8.24
CA HIS A 76 -17.95 -16.50 -7.95
C HIS A 76 -17.23 -16.48 -6.62
N SER A 77 -16.72 -15.33 -6.19
CA SER A 77 -16.06 -15.14 -4.90
C SER A 77 -15.91 -13.67 -4.55
N LEU A 78 -15.44 -13.43 -3.32
CA LEU A 78 -15.06 -12.13 -2.77
C LEU A 78 -13.65 -12.21 -2.21
N GLY A 79 -12.84 -11.15 -2.39
CA GLY A 79 -11.52 -10.98 -1.79
C GLY A 79 -11.36 -9.60 -1.19
N ILE A 80 -10.62 -9.50 -0.08
CA ILE A 80 -10.38 -8.24 0.65
C ILE A 80 -8.88 -7.97 0.72
N ASP A 81 -8.47 -6.79 0.33
CA ASP A 81 -7.14 -6.24 0.59
C ASP A 81 -7.24 -4.89 1.32
N THR A 82 -6.18 -4.57 2.05
CA THR A 82 -6.12 -3.34 2.87
C THR A 82 -4.70 -2.76 2.89
N TRP A 83 -4.55 -1.61 3.54
CA TRP A 83 -3.24 -1.09 3.94
C TRP A 83 -2.53 -2.04 4.90
N GLY A 84 -1.20 -1.93 5.00
CA GLY A 84 -0.34 -2.77 5.84
C GLY A 84 -0.38 -2.44 7.33
N VAL A 85 0.31 -3.23 8.12
CA VAL A 85 0.75 -3.11 9.52
C VAL A 85 -0.33 -3.13 10.60
N ASP A 86 -1.56 -2.72 10.33
CA ASP A 86 -2.61 -2.63 11.35
C ASP A 86 -3.35 -3.96 11.55
N PHE A 87 -3.80 -4.21 12.77
CA PHE A 87 -4.38 -5.47 13.19
C PHE A 87 -5.47 -5.29 14.24
N VAL A 88 -6.28 -6.31 14.41
CA VAL A 88 -7.32 -6.43 15.43
C VAL A 88 -6.93 -7.52 16.41
N CYS A 89 -7.04 -7.26 17.71
CA CYS A 89 -6.88 -8.24 18.77
C CYS A 89 -8.22 -8.87 19.12
N PHE A 90 -8.27 -10.20 19.21
CA PHE A 90 -9.45 -10.98 19.55
C PHE A 90 -9.26 -11.74 20.87
N GLY A 91 -10.34 -11.86 21.64
CA GLY A 91 -10.43 -12.71 22.82
C GLY A 91 -10.64 -14.17 22.44
N ASN A 92 -10.60 -15.04 23.44
CA ASN A 92 -10.83 -16.48 23.26
C ASN A 92 -12.29 -16.85 22.91
N ASP A 93 -13.20 -15.89 23.04
CA ASP A 93 -14.60 -15.96 22.61
C ASP A 93 -14.77 -15.59 21.10
N GLY A 94 -13.70 -15.17 20.45
CA GLY A 94 -13.71 -14.71 19.05
C GLY A 94 -14.22 -13.28 18.87
N GLU A 95 -14.39 -12.51 19.95
CA GLU A 95 -14.84 -11.12 19.89
C GLU A 95 -13.65 -10.16 19.82
N PRO A 96 -13.74 -9.07 19.07
CA PRO A 96 -12.69 -8.04 19.03
C PRO A 96 -12.61 -7.33 20.38
N LEU A 97 -11.42 -7.31 20.98
CA LEU A 97 -11.19 -6.73 22.30
C LEU A 97 -11.21 -5.20 22.30
N ARG A 98 -10.92 -4.59 21.15
CA ARG A 98 -10.89 -3.16 20.95
C ARG A 98 -10.87 -2.81 19.47
N MET A 99 -11.31 -1.61 19.08
CA MET A 99 -11.07 -1.06 17.76
C MET A 99 -9.57 -0.98 17.46
N PRO A 100 -9.13 -1.32 16.24
CA PRO A 100 -7.72 -1.26 15.86
C PRO A 100 -7.20 0.18 15.86
N TYR A 101 -6.00 0.39 16.37
CA TYR A 101 -5.33 1.68 16.21
C TYR A 101 -5.05 1.94 14.73
N SER A 102 -5.14 3.21 14.36
CA SER A 102 -4.60 3.65 13.08
C SER A 102 -3.08 3.76 13.16
N TYR A 103 -2.37 3.31 12.13
CA TYR A 103 -0.92 3.50 12.03
C TYR A 103 -0.49 4.99 12.05
N ARG A 104 -1.45 5.91 11.87
CA ARG A 104 -1.23 7.36 11.97
C ARG A 104 -1.25 7.88 13.41
N ASP A 105 -1.61 7.04 14.37
CA ASP A 105 -1.61 7.39 15.78
C ASP A 105 -0.19 7.60 16.33
N ILE A 106 -0.03 8.58 17.19
CA ILE A 106 1.27 8.93 17.76
C ILE A 106 1.71 8.00 18.89
N HIS A 107 0.88 7.02 19.29
CA HIS A 107 1.16 6.14 20.43
C HIS A 107 2.46 5.33 20.31
N THR A 108 2.93 5.12 19.08
CA THR A 108 4.17 4.41 18.77
C THR A 108 5.40 5.31 18.64
N PHE A 109 5.29 6.61 18.85
CA PHE A 109 6.44 7.50 18.79
C PHE A 109 7.47 7.13 19.87
N GLY A 110 8.74 6.94 19.44
CA GLY A 110 9.82 6.47 20.30
C GLY A 110 9.76 4.97 20.65
N ALA A 111 8.80 4.22 20.11
CA ALA A 111 8.69 2.79 20.35
C ALA A 111 9.85 1.98 19.73
N PRO A 112 10.32 2.28 18.50
CA PRO A 112 11.50 1.60 17.94
C PRO A 112 12.73 1.75 18.83
N GLU A 113 13.08 2.95 19.28
CA GLU A 113 14.25 3.24 20.11
C GLU A 113 14.22 2.47 21.44
N LYS A 114 13.04 2.34 22.05
CA LYS A 114 12.83 1.53 23.26
C LYS A 114 12.97 0.04 22.97
N PHE A 115 12.38 -0.42 21.89
CA PHE A 115 12.45 -1.84 21.50
C PHE A 115 13.89 -2.27 21.18
N PHE A 116 14.67 -1.42 20.54
CA PHE A 116 16.06 -1.68 20.19
C PHE A 116 17.02 -1.77 21.41
N GLN A 117 16.57 -1.36 22.59
CA GLN A 117 17.27 -1.65 23.84
C GLN A 117 17.17 -3.14 24.24
N LYS A 118 16.16 -3.86 23.73
CA LYS A 118 15.96 -5.31 23.96
C LYS A 118 16.58 -6.17 22.88
N ILE A 119 16.40 -5.78 21.62
CA ILE A 119 17.00 -6.45 20.44
C ILE A 119 17.56 -5.35 19.53
N PRO A 120 18.87 -5.36 19.22
CA PRO A 120 19.50 -4.33 18.39
C PRO A 120 18.79 -4.12 17.04
N LYS A 121 18.76 -2.88 16.55
CA LYS A 121 18.14 -2.48 15.28
C LYS A 121 18.58 -3.35 14.10
N GLU A 122 19.89 -3.59 14.02
CA GLU A 122 20.53 -4.40 12.98
C GLU A 122 20.04 -5.85 13.02
N GLU A 123 19.85 -6.40 14.22
CA GLU A 123 19.37 -7.76 14.39
C GLU A 123 17.91 -7.89 13.97
N VAL A 124 17.05 -6.94 14.34
CA VAL A 124 15.65 -6.89 13.90
C VAL A 124 15.59 -6.84 12.39
N TYR A 125 16.37 -5.95 11.75
CA TYR A 125 16.40 -5.84 10.29
C TYR A 125 16.93 -7.12 9.63
N LYS A 126 18.02 -7.69 10.13
CA LYS A 126 18.60 -8.95 9.61
C LYS A 126 17.60 -10.11 9.65
N LYS A 127 16.73 -10.16 10.65
CA LYS A 127 15.70 -11.19 10.79
C LYS A 127 14.50 -10.99 9.85
N THR A 128 14.13 -9.76 9.59
CA THR A 128 12.87 -9.43 8.91
C THR A 128 13.02 -8.76 7.55
N GLY A 129 14.13 -8.05 7.34
CA GLY A 129 14.35 -7.23 6.15
C GLY A 129 13.36 -6.08 5.97
N ILE A 130 12.57 -5.75 7.00
CA ILE A 130 11.49 -4.76 6.89
C ILE A 130 12.01 -3.36 7.22
N GLN A 131 11.65 -2.39 6.39
CA GLN A 131 11.90 -0.96 6.63
C GLN A 131 11.42 -0.55 8.02
N ILE A 132 12.29 0.08 8.78
CA ILE A 132 11.95 0.49 10.15
C ILE A 132 11.10 1.75 10.08
N MET A 133 9.85 1.59 10.52
CA MET A 133 8.85 2.64 10.67
C MET A 133 8.24 2.49 12.06
N ASN A 134 8.04 3.60 12.78
CA ASN A 134 7.52 3.58 14.15
C ASN A 134 6.18 2.85 14.29
N PHE A 135 5.38 2.83 13.26
CA PHE A 135 4.04 2.25 13.24
C PHE A 135 3.98 0.75 12.82
N ASN A 136 5.11 0.09 12.54
CA ASN A 136 5.09 -1.34 12.23
C ASN A 136 4.45 -2.13 13.37
N SER A 137 3.76 -3.21 13.04
CA SER A 137 2.98 -4.02 14.01
C SER A 137 3.80 -4.45 15.22
N LEU A 138 5.09 -4.79 15.02
CA LEU A 138 6.03 -5.12 16.11
C LEU A 138 6.08 -4.02 17.17
N PHE A 139 6.18 -2.74 16.76
CA PHE A 139 6.29 -1.61 17.68
C PHE A 139 4.94 -1.23 18.27
N GLN A 140 3.84 -1.42 17.54
CA GLN A 140 2.48 -1.27 18.08
C GLN A 140 2.26 -2.27 19.24
N LEU A 141 2.58 -3.55 19.04
CA LEU A 141 2.47 -4.61 20.05
C LEU A 141 3.42 -4.36 21.24
N ALA A 142 4.66 -3.96 20.97
CA ALA A 142 5.61 -3.57 22.02
C ALA A 142 5.04 -2.44 22.89
N THR A 143 4.43 -1.43 22.29
CA THR A 143 3.81 -0.30 23.00
C THR A 143 2.62 -0.73 23.84
N LEU A 144 1.74 -1.61 23.31
CA LEU A 144 0.61 -2.15 24.06
C LEU A 144 1.06 -2.89 25.32
N LYS A 145 2.11 -3.70 25.18
CA LYS A 145 2.73 -4.42 26.30
C LYS A 145 3.32 -3.48 27.34
N GLU A 146 4.13 -2.51 26.91
CA GLU A 146 4.81 -1.56 27.81
C GLU A 146 3.86 -0.68 28.59
N ARG A 147 2.74 -0.29 27.98
CA ARG A 147 1.68 0.49 28.63
C ARG A 147 0.79 -0.34 29.56
N ASN A 148 1.05 -1.64 29.72
CA ASN A 148 0.18 -2.56 30.48
C ASN A 148 -1.28 -2.43 30.02
N SER A 149 -1.51 -2.39 28.70
CA SER A 149 -2.85 -2.30 28.14
C SER A 149 -3.73 -3.43 28.68
N SER A 150 -4.91 -3.09 29.17
CA SER A 150 -5.84 -4.06 29.81
C SER A 150 -6.25 -5.21 28.90
N ILE A 151 -6.21 -5.00 27.58
CA ILE A 151 -6.50 -6.08 26.61
C ILE A 151 -5.32 -7.05 26.43
N TYR A 152 -4.07 -6.61 26.72
CA TYR A 152 -2.89 -7.39 26.36
C TYR A 152 -2.85 -8.79 26.99
N PRO A 153 -3.19 -8.98 28.28
CA PRO A 153 -3.20 -10.31 28.91
C PRO A 153 -4.27 -11.27 28.39
N VAL A 154 -5.28 -10.76 27.70
CA VAL A 154 -6.45 -11.55 27.23
C VAL A 154 -6.49 -11.69 25.71
N ILE A 155 -5.42 -11.28 25.00
CA ILE A 155 -5.28 -11.50 23.56
C ILE A 155 -5.12 -13.00 23.31
N ASP A 156 -6.09 -13.60 22.63
CA ASP A 156 -5.98 -14.95 22.11
C ASP A 156 -5.44 -14.93 20.68
N LYS A 157 -6.08 -14.17 19.78
CA LYS A 157 -5.67 -14.06 18.38
C LYS A 157 -5.43 -12.62 17.95
N ILE A 158 -4.50 -12.46 17.00
CA ILE A 158 -4.21 -11.24 16.27
C ILE A 158 -4.48 -11.53 14.81
N LEU A 159 -5.39 -10.75 14.20
CA LEU A 159 -5.68 -10.82 12.78
C LEU A 159 -5.35 -9.47 12.15
N PHE A 160 -4.63 -9.46 11.03
CA PHE A 160 -4.43 -8.24 10.26
C PHE A 160 -5.75 -7.77 9.66
N MET A 161 -5.84 -6.51 9.26
CA MET A 161 -7.11 -5.89 8.88
C MET A 161 -7.91 -6.71 7.84
N PRO A 162 -7.33 -7.21 6.71
CA PRO A 162 -8.10 -7.99 5.74
C PRO A 162 -8.52 -9.35 6.30
N ASP A 163 -7.67 -9.96 7.15
CA ASP A 163 -7.96 -11.23 7.82
C ASP A 163 -9.11 -11.09 8.83
N ALA A 164 -9.11 -9.99 9.60
CA ALA A 164 -10.18 -9.69 10.55
C ALA A 164 -11.53 -9.49 9.86
N LEU A 165 -11.56 -8.74 8.75
CA LEU A 165 -12.79 -8.55 7.98
C LEU A 165 -13.25 -9.85 7.32
N SER A 166 -12.34 -10.66 6.79
CA SER A 166 -12.65 -11.98 6.25
C SER A 166 -13.19 -12.92 7.33
N TYR A 167 -12.63 -12.87 8.55
CA TYR A 167 -13.15 -13.61 9.71
C TYR A 167 -14.57 -13.20 10.05
N LEU A 168 -14.87 -11.91 10.12
CA LEU A 168 -16.23 -11.40 10.39
C LEU A 168 -17.25 -11.83 9.33
N LEU A 169 -16.80 -12.08 8.09
CA LEU A 169 -17.68 -12.57 7.02
C LEU A 169 -17.88 -14.09 7.06
N THR A 170 -16.86 -14.85 7.47
CA THR A 170 -16.84 -16.33 7.30
C THR A 170 -16.86 -17.12 8.59
N GLY A 171 -16.51 -16.49 9.72
CA GLY A 171 -16.23 -17.18 10.98
C GLY A 171 -14.92 -18.00 10.97
N LYS A 172 -14.04 -17.84 9.96
CA LYS A 172 -12.78 -18.58 9.83
C LYS A 172 -11.58 -17.64 9.98
N MET A 173 -10.73 -17.92 10.96
CA MET A 173 -9.50 -17.16 11.20
C MET A 173 -8.35 -17.71 10.37
N VAL A 174 -7.70 -16.84 9.62
CA VAL A 174 -6.45 -17.11 8.88
C VAL A 174 -5.50 -15.94 9.08
N THR A 175 -4.23 -16.12 8.72
CA THR A 175 -3.22 -15.06 8.58
C THR A 175 -2.71 -15.10 7.16
N GLU A 176 -2.98 -14.07 6.36
CA GLU A 176 -2.50 -14.03 4.99
C GLU A 176 -1.06 -13.52 4.94
N TYR A 177 -0.24 -14.18 4.13
CA TYR A 177 1.21 -14.00 4.07
C TYR A 177 1.65 -12.58 3.70
N THR A 178 1.05 -11.95 2.68
CA THR A 178 1.52 -10.65 2.18
C THR A 178 1.28 -9.54 3.18
N ILE A 179 0.12 -9.55 3.85
CA ILE A 179 -0.18 -8.57 4.90
C ILE A 179 0.65 -8.83 6.15
N ALA A 180 0.80 -10.10 6.58
CA ALA A 180 1.62 -10.46 7.73
C ALA A 180 3.09 -10.09 7.53
N SER A 181 3.60 -10.15 6.32
CA SER A 181 4.99 -9.78 6.00
C SER A 181 5.30 -8.32 6.31
N THR A 182 4.31 -7.41 6.30
CA THR A 182 4.51 -5.99 6.62
C THR A 182 4.77 -5.73 8.10
N SER A 183 4.50 -6.72 8.95
CA SER A 183 4.46 -6.57 10.41
C SER A 183 5.79 -6.32 11.11
N GLN A 184 6.92 -6.57 10.42
CA GLN A 184 8.27 -6.64 11.01
C GLN A 184 8.42 -7.76 12.05
N MET A 185 7.65 -8.83 11.94
CA MET A 185 7.72 -10.00 12.80
C MET A 185 7.98 -11.30 12.03
N MET A 186 7.96 -11.28 10.69
CA MET A 186 8.20 -12.48 9.87
C MET A 186 9.63 -12.55 9.36
N ASN A 187 10.15 -13.77 9.30
CA ASN A 187 11.38 -14.08 8.60
C ASN A 187 11.06 -14.31 7.10
N PRO A 188 11.59 -13.51 6.17
CA PRO A 188 11.23 -13.60 4.76
C PRO A 188 11.80 -14.83 4.05
N TYR A 189 12.84 -15.47 4.60
CA TYR A 189 13.40 -16.71 4.05
C TYR A 189 12.52 -17.92 4.35
N THR A 190 12.10 -18.05 5.63
CA THR A 190 11.23 -19.16 6.06
C THR A 190 9.76 -18.88 5.83
N LYS A 191 9.39 -17.62 5.63
CA LYS A 191 8.01 -17.14 5.51
C LYS A 191 7.15 -17.48 6.74
N THR A 192 7.77 -17.50 7.91
CA THR A 192 7.14 -17.74 9.21
C THR A 192 7.43 -16.63 10.18
N PHE A 193 6.68 -16.51 11.26
CA PHE A 193 6.98 -15.54 12.31
C PHE A 193 8.30 -15.88 13.01
N ASP A 194 9.11 -14.85 13.33
CA ASP A 194 10.33 -15.01 14.12
C ASP A 194 9.97 -15.14 15.59
N THR A 195 10.21 -16.33 16.16
CA THR A 195 9.85 -16.67 17.56
C THR A 195 10.55 -15.78 18.59
N SER A 196 11.73 -15.26 18.28
CA SER A 196 12.47 -14.36 19.19
C SER A 196 11.84 -12.97 19.25
N LEU A 197 11.37 -12.44 18.12
CA LEU A 197 10.66 -11.17 18.06
C LEU A 197 9.28 -11.29 18.74
N LEU A 198 8.54 -12.37 18.49
CA LEU A 198 7.28 -12.63 19.19
C LEU A 198 7.48 -12.69 20.71
N LYS A 199 8.47 -13.44 21.17
CA LYS A 199 8.81 -13.54 22.61
C LYS A 199 9.18 -12.18 23.22
N ALA A 200 9.89 -11.33 22.49
CA ALA A 200 10.27 -10.00 22.97
C ALA A 200 9.05 -9.12 23.27
N VAL A 201 7.99 -9.26 22.48
CA VAL A 201 6.68 -8.62 22.74
C VAL A 201 5.76 -9.48 23.63
N GLY A 202 6.18 -10.67 24.09
CA GLY A 202 5.41 -11.55 25.00
C GLY A 202 4.31 -12.33 24.32
N LEU A 203 4.45 -12.58 23.03
CA LEU A 203 3.57 -13.37 22.20
C LEU A 203 4.26 -14.66 21.73
N SER A 204 3.50 -15.51 21.08
CA SER A 204 3.96 -16.72 20.43
C SER A 204 3.19 -16.94 19.12
N GLU A 205 3.57 -17.93 18.33
CA GLU A 205 2.84 -18.30 17.11
C GLU A 205 1.37 -18.66 17.37
N HIS A 206 1.04 -19.12 18.60
CA HIS A 206 -0.33 -19.38 19.01
C HIS A 206 -1.25 -18.16 18.87
N ASN A 207 -0.72 -16.96 19.04
CA ASN A 207 -1.49 -15.72 18.94
C ASN A 207 -1.84 -15.33 17.50
N PHE A 208 -1.39 -16.09 16.50
CA PHE A 208 -1.73 -15.90 15.09
C PHE A 208 -2.53 -17.10 14.57
N ALA A 209 -3.40 -16.85 13.61
CA ALA A 209 -4.14 -17.89 12.93
C ALA A 209 -3.23 -18.63 11.92
N PRO A 210 -3.65 -19.81 11.40
CA PRO A 210 -2.87 -20.53 10.39
C PRO A 210 -2.50 -19.64 9.19
N LEU A 211 -1.22 -19.70 8.79
CA LEU A 211 -0.71 -18.93 7.67
C LEU A 211 -1.25 -19.49 6.35
N VAL A 212 -1.75 -18.61 5.50
CA VAL A 212 -2.23 -18.93 4.15
C VAL A 212 -1.58 -18.02 3.11
N PHE A 213 -1.51 -18.48 1.87
CA PHE A 213 -0.98 -17.71 0.74
C PHE A 213 -2.10 -17.20 -0.17
N PRO A 214 -1.85 -16.13 -0.97
CA PRO A 214 -2.81 -15.60 -1.92
C PRO A 214 -3.37 -16.67 -2.87
N GLY A 215 -4.70 -16.65 -3.05
CA GLY A 215 -5.44 -17.65 -3.81
C GLY A 215 -6.00 -18.82 -2.97
N THR A 216 -5.83 -18.79 -1.63
CA THR A 216 -6.37 -19.82 -0.75
C THR A 216 -7.83 -19.50 -0.40
N PRO A 217 -8.78 -20.44 -0.58
CA PRO A 217 -10.14 -20.29 -0.06
C PRO A 217 -10.16 -20.29 1.47
N ILE A 218 -10.78 -19.27 2.09
CA ILE A 218 -10.93 -19.17 3.55
C ILE A 218 -12.17 -19.92 4.02
N GLY A 219 -13.28 -19.72 3.31
CA GLY A 219 -14.60 -20.31 3.61
C GLY A 219 -15.67 -19.65 2.74
N THR A 220 -16.92 -19.87 3.07
CA THR A 220 -18.07 -19.17 2.49
C THR A 220 -18.63 -18.17 3.48
N LEU A 221 -19.44 -17.24 3.01
CA LEU A 221 -20.16 -16.30 3.88
C LEU A 221 -20.92 -17.09 4.97
N SER A 222 -20.86 -16.61 6.22
CA SER A 222 -21.58 -17.21 7.35
C SER A 222 -23.10 -17.06 7.17
N ASP A 223 -23.89 -17.90 7.85
CA ASP A 223 -25.35 -17.85 7.76
C ASP A 223 -25.91 -16.49 8.19
N SER A 224 -25.29 -15.86 9.19
CA SER A 224 -25.66 -14.50 9.61
C SER A 224 -25.44 -13.47 8.50
N VAL A 225 -24.31 -13.52 7.79
CA VAL A 225 -24.01 -12.63 6.66
C VAL A 225 -24.97 -12.89 5.50
N LYS A 226 -25.23 -14.15 5.16
CA LYS A 226 -26.19 -14.54 4.13
C LYS A 226 -27.59 -13.97 4.42
N GLN A 227 -28.04 -14.06 5.67
CA GLN A 227 -29.33 -13.50 6.08
C GLN A 227 -29.40 -11.97 6.00
N GLN A 228 -28.31 -11.28 6.31
CA GLN A 228 -28.23 -9.83 6.28
C GLN A 228 -28.13 -9.26 4.84
N THR A 229 -27.57 -10.05 3.92
CA THR A 229 -27.27 -9.61 2.57
C THR A 229 -28.12 -10.28 1.49
N ASP A 230 -28.96 -11.23 1.90
CA ASP A 230 -29.71 -12.10 0.99
C ASP A 230 -28.82 -12.78 -0.07
N ALA A 231 -27.52 -12.94 0.27
CA ALA A 231 -26.52 -13.54 -0.59
C ALA A 231 -26.50 -15.07 -0.45
N GLY A 232 -26.03 -15.75 -1.50
CA GLY A 232 -25.81 -17.20 -1.49
C GLY A 232 -24.49 -17.61 -0.82
N ASP A 233 -24.09 -18.86 -1.08
CA ASP A 233 -22.82 -19.43 -0.61
C ASP A 233 -21.63 -18.86 -1.43
N ILE A 234 -21.28 -17.61 -1.18
CA ILE A 234 -20.18 -16.92 -1.85
C ILE A 234 -18.87 -17.28 -1.13
N PRO A 235 -17.88 -17.89 -1.80
CA PRO A 235 -16.55 -18.10 -1.26
C PRO A 235 -15.82 -16.80 -0.99
N VAL A 236 -15.10 -16.72 0.12
CA VAL A 236 -14.13 -15.66 0.44
C VAL A 236 -12.72 -16.21 0.22
N ILE A 237 -11.94 -15.52 -0.58
CA ILE A 237 -10.59 -15.93 -0.97
C ILE A 237 -9.57 -15.02 -0.26
N ALA A 238 -8.57 -15.63 0.37
CA ALA A 238 -7.37 -14.91 0.77
C ALA A 238 -6.66 -14.43 -0.50
N VAL A 239 -6.80 -13.17 -0.83
CA VAL A 239 -6.04 -12.52 -1.91
C VAL A 239 -4.72 -11.98 -1.33
N ALA A 240 -3.91 -11.26 -2.08
CA ALA A 240 -2.79 -10.55 -1.47
C ALA A 240 -3.37 -9.44 -0.58
N GLY A 241 -3.44 -9.71 0.72
CA GLY A 241 -4.11 -8.87 1.70
C GLY A 241 -3.48 -7.49 1.88
N HIS A 242 -2.20 -7.34 1.52
CA HIS A 242 -1.56 -6.03 1.38
C HIS A 242 -1.88 -5.43 0.00
N ASP A 243 -2.61 -4.32 -0.04
CA ASP A 243 -3.07 -3.62 -1.26
C ASP A 243 -1.98 -3.45 -2.33
N THR A 244 -0.77 -3.09 -1.88
CA THR A 244 0.38 -2.95 -2.77
C THR A 244 0.83 -4.28 -3.37
N ALA A 245 0.70 -5.41 -2.66
CA ALA A 245 1.05 -6.72 -3.24
C ALA A 245 0.05 -7.10 -4.35
N SER A 246 -1.24 -6.85 -4.13
CA SER A 246 -2.27 -6.97 -5.17
C SER A 246 -1.98 -6.04 -6.35
N ALA A 247 -1.63 -4.78 -6.11
CA ALA A 247 -1.33 -3.80 -7.16
C ALA A 247 -0.12 -4.23 -8.01
N VAL A 248 0.98 -4.68 -7.40
CA VAL A 248 2.20 -5.10 -8.10
C VAL A 248 1.95 -6.32 -8.97
N LEU A 249 1.11 -7.26 -8.54
CA LEU A 249 0.71 -8.39 -9.35
C LEU A 249 0.09 -7.95 -10.69
N ALA A 250 -0.73 -6.89 -10.67
CA ALA A 250 -1.38 -6.32 -11.84
C ALA A 250 -0.49 -5.36 -12.66
N THR A 251 0.81 -5.31 -12.39
CA THR A 251 1.73 -4.56 -13.24
C THR A 251 1.74 -5.16 -14.66
N PRO A 252 1.52 -4.36 -15.73
CA PRO A 252 1.40 -4.89 -17.10
C PRO A 252 2.76 -5.19 -17.74
N ALA A 253 3.72 -5.66 -16.95
CA ALA A 253 5.07 -5.96 -17.40
C ALA A 253 5.10 -7.15 -18.38
N LYS A 254 5.97 -7.06 -19.38
CA LYS A 254 6.19 -8.12 -20.40
C LYS A 254 7.33 -9.05 -20.03
N ASN A 255 8.24 -8.61 -19.19
CA ASN A 255 9.40 -9.36 -18.71
C ASN A 255 9.69 -8.99 -17.25
N GLU A 256 10.76 -9.49 -16.67
CA GLU A 256 11.18 -9.23 -15.30
C GLU A 256 12.13 -8.01 -15.15
N SER A 257 12.57 -7.39 -16.27
CA SER A 257 13.53 -6.26 -16.29
C SER A 257 12.86 -4.92 -15.98
N PHE A 258 12.11 -4.82 -14.89
CA PHE A 258 11.38 -3.61 -14.53
C PHE A 258 11.45 -3.30 -13.03
N ALA A 259 11.28 -2.01 -12.73
CA ALA A 259 10.87 -1.56 -11.41
C ALA A 259 9.41 -1.11 -11.46
N TYR A 260 8.75 -1.15 -10.31
CA TYR A 260 7.39 -0.61 -10.16
C TYR A 260 7.37 0.57 -9.19
N LEU A 261 6.38 1.42 -9.36
CA LEU A 261 6.00 2.49 -8.44
C LEU A 261 4.49 2.40 -8.22
N SER A 262 4.07 1.86 -7.08
CA SER A 262 2.69 1.97 -6.63
C SER A 262 2.49 3.38 -6.07
N SER A 263 1.82 4.23 -6.84
CA SER A 263 1.68 5.66 -6.56
C SER A 263 0.26 5.99 -6.08
N GLY A 264 0.15 6.30 -4.81
CA GLY A 264 -1.04 6.75 -4.11
C GLY A 264 -0.68 7.79 -3.06
N THR A 265 -1.36 7.80 -1.92
CA THR A 265 -1.00 8.61 -0.74
C THR A 265 0.47 8.38 -0.35
N TRP A 266 0.89 7.11 -0.30
CA TRP A 266 2.28 6.68 -0.32
C TRP A 266 2.75 6.40 -1.74
N SER A 267 4.06 6.42 -1.95
CA SER A 267 4.73 5.96 -3.17
C SER A 267 5.66 4.81 -2.79
N LEU A 268 5.29 3.58 -3.20
CA LEU A 268 6.08 2.38 -2.92
C LEU A 268 6.83 2.00 -4.19
N MET A 269 8.14 2.27 -4.22
CA MET A 269 8.99 1.96 -5.37
C MET A 269 9.85 0.74 -5.10
N GLY A 270 9.82 -0.24 -5.98
CA GLY A 270 10.55 -1.49 -5.78
C GLY A 270 10.72 -2.36 -7.00
N ILE A 271 11.27 -3.52 -6.76
CA ILE A 271 11.44 -4.64 -7.70
C ILE A 271 10.86 -5.92 -7.11
N GLU A 272 10.53 -6.87 -7.95
CA GLU A 272 10.24 -8.24 -7.54
C GLU A 272 11.54 -9.06 -7.55
N SER A 273 11.80 -9.78 -6.47
CA SER A 273 12.95 -10.68 -6.33
C SER A 273 12.47 -12.08 -5.92
N LYS A 274 13.20 -13.11 -6.30
CA LYS A 274 12.90 -14.49 -5.87
C LYS A 274 13.26 -14.71 -4.40
N GLU A 275 14.36 -14.08 -3.96
CA GLU A 275 14.89 -14.20 -2.63
C GLU A 275 14.99 -12.83 -1.93
N PRO A 276 14.93 -12.77 -0.60
CA PRO A 276 15.13 -11.52 0.12
C PRO A 276 16.54 -10.95 -0.08
N ILE A 277 16.64 -9.64 -0.24
CA ILE A 277 17.90 -8.91 -0.33
C ILE A 277 18.12 -8.17 0.99
N ILE A 278 18.81 -8.81 1.94
CA ILE A 278 19.07 -8.29 3.28
C ILE A 278 20.58 -8.23 3.50
N ASN A 279 21.15 -7.02 3.50
CA ASN A 279 22.57 -6.76 3.68
C ASN A 279 22.77 -5.37 4.31
N GLU A 280 24.02 -4.97 4.52
CA GLU A 280 24.38 -3.67 5.12
C GLU A 280 23.88 -2.49 4.27
N GLU A 281 23.88 -2.62 2.93
CA GLU A 281 23.42 -1.57 2.03
C GLU A 281 21.90 -1.39 2.11
N THR A 282 21.11 -2.47 2.05
CA THR A 282 19.65 -2.40 2.20
C THR A 282 19.25 -1.92 3.59
N PHE A 283 20.01 -2.28 4.62
CA PHE A 283 19.80 -1.77 5.98
C PHE A 283 20.08 -0.27 6.07
N SER A 284 21.23 0.20 5.60
CA SER A 284 21.60 1.61 5.65
C SER A 284 20.65 2.50 4.85
N LEU A 285 20.17 2.00 3.71
CA LEU A 285 19.18 2.68 2.86
C LEU A 285 17.74 2.49 3.35
N ASN A 286 17.53 1.69 4.39
CA ASN A 286 16.23 1.38 5.00
C ASN A 286 15.21 0.88 3.96
N PHE A 287 15.58 -0.12 3.15
CA PHE A 287 14.68 -0.85 2.25
C PHE A 287 13.87 -1.91 2.99
N THR A 288 12.75 -2.32 2.40
CA THR A 288 11.88 -3.36 2.95
C THR A 288 11.78 -4.56 2.00
N ASN A 289 11.73 -5.78 2.57
CA ASN A 289 11.54 -7.06 1.86
C ASN A 289 10.17 -7.63 2.23
N GLU A 290 9.14 -7.23 1.53
CA GLU A 290 7.76 -7.66 1.79
C GLU A 290 7.34 -8.82 0.90
N GLY A 291 6.39 -9.63 1.36
CA GLY A 291 5.86 -10.75 0.60
C GLY A 291 5.14 -10.32 -0.67
N GLY A 292 5.44 -10.97 -1.79
CA GLY A 292 4.72 -10.85 -3.05
C GLY A 292 3.59 -11.86 -3.18
N ALA A 293 2.62 -11.56 -4.05
CA ALA A 293 1.39 -12.35 -4.23
C ALA A 293 1.62 -13.77 -4.76
N ASP A 294 2.73 -14.01 -5.44
CA ASP A 294 3.13 -15.32 -5.99
C ASP A 294 4.21 -16.02 -5.14
N GLY A 295 4.43 -15.54 -3.92
CA GLY A 295 5.49 -16.03 -3.03
C GLY A 295 6.87 -15.44 -3.31
N SER A 296 7.01 -14.51 -4.26
CA SER A 296 8.19 -13.68 -4.43
C SER A 296 8.39 -12.70 -3.26
N ILE A 297 9.48 -11.97 -3.31
CA ILE A 297 9.76 -10.84 -2.40
C ILE A 297 9.66 -9.54 -3.20
N ARG A 298 9.03 -8.56 -2.61
CA ARG A 298 9.03 -7.18 -3.09
C ARG A 298 10.09 -6.40 -2.31
N LEU A 299 11.27 -6.19 -2.90
CA LEU A 299 12.25 -5.26 -2.35
C LEU A 299 11.83 -3.85 -2.73
N LEU A 300 11.46 -3.04 -1.77
CA LEU A 300 10.93 -1.71 -2.03
C LEU A 300 11.34 -0.68 -0.97
N LYS A 301 11.07 0.58 -1.29
CA LYS A 301 11.16 1.73 -0.39
C LYS A 301 9.82 2.41 -0.31
N ASN A 302 9.31 2.61 0.91
CA ASN A 302 8.20 3.50 1.17
C ASN A 302 8.69 4.95 1.10
N ILE A 303 8.02 5.77 0.31
CA ILE A 303 8.31 7.18 0.08
C ILE A 303 7.03 7.95 0.36
N CYS A 304 7.11 9.12 0.96
CA CYS A 304 5.98 10.03 1.04
C CYS A 304 5.54 10.44 -0.39
N GLY A 305 4.32 10.05 -0.77
CA GLY A 305 3.84 10.21 -2.14
C GLY A 305 2.92 11.42 -2.34
N MET A 306 1.72 11.13 -2.89
CA MET A 306 0.73 12.17 -3.19
C MET A 306 0.12 12.81 -1.95
N TRP A 307 0.39 12.28 -0.76
CA TRP A 307 0.03 12.87 0.54
C TRP A 307 0.35 14.37 0.61
N LEU A 308 1.51 14.78 0.11
CA LEU A 308 1.93 16.18 0.11
C LEU A 308 0.93 17.06 -0.64
N ILE A 309 0.56 16.67 -1.85
CA ILE A 309 -0.37 17.44 -2.67
C ILE A 309 -1.81 17.32 -2.19
N GLU A 310 -2.22 16.15 -1.66
CA GLU A 310 -3.54 15.93 -1.07
C GLU A 310 -3.78 16.88 0.11
N ARG A 311 -2.79 17.01 1.00
CA ARG A 311 -2.86 17.92 2.14
C ARG A 311 -2.92 19.37 1.72
N CYS A 312 -2.10 19.80 0.75
CA CYS A 312 -2.18 21.14 0.19
C CYS A 312 -3.55 21.41 -0.46
N LYS A 313 -4.10 20.42 -1.20
CA LYS A 313 -5.41 20.54 -1.82
C LYS A 313 -6.51 20.78 -0.79
N ILE A 314 -6.52 20.03 0.32
CA ILE A 314 -7.48 20.22 1.42
C ILE A 314 -7.39 21.64 1.99
N GLU A 315 -6.20 22.22 2.06
CA GLU A 315 -6.03 23.60 2.54
C GLU A 315 -6.56 24.62 1.53
N TRP A 316 -6.26 24.45 0.24
CA TRP A 316 -6.78 25.32 -0.82
C TRP A 316 -8.31 25.24 -0.94
N GLU A 317 -8.91 24.08 -0.72
CA GLU A 317 -10.36 23.86 -0.75
C GLU A 317 -11.12 24.60 0.35
N LYS A 318 -10.44 25.07 1.42
CA LYS A 318 -11.07 25.97 2.41
C LYS A 318 -11.47 27.32 1.84
N GLU A 319 -10.80 27.77 0.76
CA GLU A 319 -11.08 29.04 0.10
C GLU A 319 -12.05 28.84 -1.08
N LYS A 320 -11.78 27.83 -1.92
CA LYS A 320 -12.60 27.49 -3.09
C LYS A 320 -12.37 26.05 -3.52
N PRO A 321 -13.35 25.39 -4.15
CA PRO A 321 -13.15 24.06 -4.74
C PRO A 321 -11.96 24.08 -5.73
N VAL A 322 -11.10 23.04 -5.64
CA VAL A 322 -9.92 22.91 -6.51
C VAL A 322 -9.83 21.47 -7.00
N THR A 323 -9.67 21.29 -8.30
CA THR A 323 -9.46 19.99 -8.94
C THR A 323 -7.96 19.69 -9.11
N TYR A 324 -7.59 18.40 -9.23
CA TYR A 324 -6.20 18.03 -9.53
C TYR A 324 -5.73 18.58 -10.90
N ASP A 325 -6.62 18.66 -11.88
CA ASP A 325 -6.32 19.23 -13.19
C ASP A 325 -5.96 20.73 -13.11
N GLU A 326 -6.66 21.49 -12.26
CA GLU A 326 -6.32 22.88 -11.99
C GLU A 326 -4.96 23.03 -11.32
N ILE A 327 -4.67 22.19 -10.33
CA ILE A 327 -3.35 22.17 -9.66
C ILE A 327 -2.24 21.91 -10.68
N VAL A 328 -2.40 20.92 -11.56
CA VAL A 328 -1.42 20.60 -12.60
C VAL A 328 -1.26 21.76 -13.57
N LYS A 329 -2.35 22.39 -14.05
CA LYS A 329 -2.30 23.56 -14.94
C LYS A 329 -1.58 24.74 -14.31
N GLU A 330 -1.76 25.00 -13.02
CA GLU A 330 -1.03 26.05 -12.32
C GLU A 330 0.45 25.68 -12.13
N ALA A 331 0.75 24.41 -11.85
CA ALA A 331 2.13 23.95 -11.77
C ALA A 331 2.89 24.06 -13.12
N GLU A 332 2.21 23.86 -14.25
CA GLU A 332 2.78 24.06 -15.60
C GLU A 332 3.24 25.49 -15.85
N LYS A 333 2.51 26.48 -15.32
CA LYS A 333 2.84 27.92 -15.45
C LYS A 333 3.99 28.36 -14.56
N ALA A 334 4.24 27.65 -13.47
CA ALA A 334 5.27 27.99 -12.50
C ALA A 334 6.68 27.77 -13.07
N LYS A 335 7.63 28.62 -12.64
CA LYS A 335 9.03 28.50 -13.05
C LYS A 335 9.64 27.17 -12.61
N PRO A 336 10.25 26.39 -13.54
CA PRO A 336 10.82 25.10 -13.21
C PRO A 336 12.05 25.21 -12.31
N PHE A 337 12.28 24.16 -11.50
CA PHE A 337 13.48 23.92 -10.69
C PHE A 337 13.83 25.08 -9.74
N THR A 338 12.83 25.71 -9.15
CA THR A 338 13.02 26.88 -8.27
C THR A 338 13.32 26.47 -6.83
N SER A 339 12.61 25.47 -6.32
CA SER A 339 12.72 24.97 -4.93
C SER A 339 12.47 23.47 -4.87
N PHE A 340 13.10 22.80 -3.90
CA PHE A 340 12.98 21.36 -3.69
C PHE A 340 12.79 21.05 -2.21
N ILE A 341 12.14 19.92 -1.93
CA ILE A 341 11.98 19.37 -0.59
C ILE A 341 12.48 17.92 -0.54
N ASN A 342 12.86 17.44 0.64
CA ASN A 342 12.92 16.00 0.88
C ASN A 342 11.50 15.53 1.22
N PRO A 343 10.82 14.76 0.34
CA PRO A 343 9.43 14.32 0.59
C PRO A 343 9.29 13.53 1.89
N ASP A 344 10.33 12.83 2.33
CA ASP A 344 10.34 11.97 3.50
C ASP A 344 10.73 12.70 4.79
N ALA A 345 10.92 14.03 4.76
CA ALA A 345 11.28 14.78 5.96
C ALA A 345 10.19 14.71 7.03
N PRO A 346 10.55 14.52 8.33
CA PRO A 346 9.59 14.35 9.43
C PRO A 346 8.55 15.47 9.55
N CYS A 347 8.91 16.69 9.14
CA CYS A 347 8.00 17.84 9.16
C CYS A 347 6.79 17.67 8.23
N PHE A 348 6.80 16.71 7.29
CA PHE A 348 5.71 16.44 6.37
C PHE A 348 4.83 15.26 6.79
N ALA A 349 5.17 14.55 7.86
CA ALA A 349 4.41 13.38 8.28
C ALA A 349 2.98 13.73 8.72
N ALA A 350 2.82 14.75 9.58
CA ALA A 350 1.52 15.19 10.08
C ALA A 350 1.52 16.69 10.45
N PRO A 351 1.83 17.61 9.51
CA PRO A 351 1.83 19.05 9.82
C PRO A 351 0.40 19.57 9.98
N VAL A 352 0.24 20.62 10.77
CA VAL A 352 -1.03 21.39 10.88
C VAL A 352 -1.36 22.03 9.52
N SER A 353 -0.35 22.61 8.86
CA SER A 353 -0.42 23.13 7.49
C SER A 353 0.73 22.55 6.67
N MET A 354 0.41 21.86 5.59
CA MET A 354 1.41 21.33 4.65
C MET A 354 2.06 22.46 3.85
N ILE A 355 1.28 23.48 3.50
CA ILE A 355 1.77 24.67 2.79
C ILE A 355 2.85 25.37 3.60
N GLU A 356 2.57 25.66 4.88
CA GLU A 356 3.54 26.31 5.77
C GLU A 356 4.77 25.42 6.04
N ALA A 357 4.59 24.12 6.14
CA ALA A 357 5.69 23.16 6.32
C ALA A 357 6.65 23.20 5.12
N ILE A 358 6.12 23.20 3.89
CA ILE A 358 6.92 23.30 2.66
C ILE A 358 7.67 24.65 2.58
N GLN A 359 6.98 25.75 2.88
CA GLN A 359 7.57 27.08 2.89
C GLN A 359 8.69 27.22 3.94
N THR A 360 8.45 26.66 5.13
CA THR A 360 9.43 26.62 6.23
C THR A 360 10.64 25.79 5.86
N TYR A 361 10.43 24.62 5.23
CA TYR A 361 11.53 23.79 4.74
C TYR A 361 12.39 24.53 3.71
N CYS A 362 11.75 25.16 2.72
CA CYS A 362 12.47 25.94 1.69
C CYS A 362 13.23 27.12 2.31
N LYS A 363 12.63 27.84 3.27
CA LYS A 363 13.30 28.91 4.03
C LYS A 363 14.52 28.38 4.80
N GLY A 364 14.35 27.26 5.51
CA GLY A 364 15.41 26.63 6.32
C GLY A 364 16.59 26.11 5.48
N THR A 365 16.33 25.74 4.23
CA THR A 365 17.34 25.30 3.26
C THR A 365 17.85 26.45 2.34
N LYS A 366 17.47 27.70 2.63
CA LYS A 366 17.87 28.93 1.91
C LYS A 366 17.51 28.90 0.42
N GLN A 367 16.37 28.35 0.08
CA GLN A 367 15.79 28.32 -1.25
C GLN A 367 14.73 29.42 -1.40
N PRO A 368 14.37 29.81 -2.64
CA PRO A 368 13.17 30.61 -2.87
C PRO A 368 11.94 29.95 -2.24
N ILE A 369 11.09 30.73 -1.59
CA ILE A 369 9.89 30.23 -0.92
C ILE A 369 8.76 30.15 -1.95
N PRO A 370 8.16 28.98 -2.20
CA PRO A 370 7.01 28.87 -3.09
C PRO A 370 5.77 29.48 -2.43
N LEU A 371 5.12 30.44 -3.11
CA LEU A 371 4.01 31.22 -2.55
C LEU A 371 2.66 30.87 -3.19
N THR A 372 2.66 30.56 -4.48
CA THR A 372 1.44 30.26 -5.21
C THR A 372 1.17 28.75 -5.26
N MET A 373 -0.10 28.37 -5.50
CA MET A 373 -0.50 26.98 -5.72
C MET A 373 0.40 26.28 -6.75
N GLY A 374 0.66 26.95 -7.88
CA GLY A 374 1.49 26.38 -8.94
C GLY A 374 2.94 26.16 -8.52
N GLU A 375 3.55 27.10 -7.80
CA GLU A 375 4.93 26.98 -7.30
C GLU A 375 5.05 25.85 -6.25
N ILE A 376 4.09 25.74 -5.34
CA ILE A 376 4.05 24.67 -4.32
C ILE A 376 3.88 23.31 -4.99
N ALA A 377 2.91 23.18 -5.89
CA ALA A 377 2.64 21.91 -6.59
C ALA A 377 3.86 21.49 -7.46
N ARG A 378 4.49 22.43 -8.13
CA ARG A 378 5.68 22.17 -8.93
C ARG A 378 6.86 21.73 -8.07
N CYS A 379 7.10 22.42 -6.95
CA CYS A 379 8.11 22.02 -5.97
C CYS A 379 7.90 20.56 -5.51
N ILE A 380 6.66 20.17 -5.21
CA ILE A 380 6.31 18.79 -4.81
C ILE A 380 6.62 17.82 -5.95
N TYR A 381 6.10 18.05 -7.16
CA TYR A 381 6.24 17.09 -8.27
C TYR A 381 7.69 16.93 -8.75
N GLU A 382 8.46 18.00 -8.83
CA GLU A 382 9.89 17.93 -9.18
C GLU A 382 10.69 17.20 -8.09
N SER A 383 10.38 17.43 -6.81
CA SER A 383 11.02 16.76 -5.68
C SER A 383 10.70 15.27 -5.65
N LEU A 384 9.43 14.87 -5.91
CA LEU A 384 9.02 13.47 -6.02
C LEU A 384 9.76 12.77 -7.17
N ALA A 385 9.84 13.40 -8.36
CA ALA A 385 10.56 12.84 -9.49
C ALA A 385 12.06 12.60 -9.18
N PHE A 386 12.71 13.52 -8.46
CA PHE A 386 14.10 13.34 -8.02
C PHE A 386 14.23 12.29 -6.92
N ARG A 387 13.26 12.19 -6.02
CA ARG A 387 13.25 11.12 -5.02
C ARG A 387 13.10 9.75 -5.67
N TYR A 388 12.25 9.62 -6.67
CA TYR A 388 12.12 8.39 -7.46
C TYR A 388 13.42 8.03 -8.19
N LYS A 389 14.12 9.03 -8.78
CA LYS A 389 15.46 8.82 -9.34
C LYS A 389 16.44 8.26 -8.32
N GLN A 390 16.49 8.83 -7.13
CA GLN A 390 17.39 8.40 -6.07
C GLN A 390 17.12 6.95 -5.65
N VAL A 391 15.85 6.61 -5.41
CA VAL A 391 15.46 5.24 -5.00
C VAL A 391 15.72 4.24 -6.14
N LEU A 392 15.38 4.61 -7.38
CA LEU A 392 15.62 3.74 -8.54
C LEU A 392 17.12 3.48 -8.76
N THR A 393 17.98 4.49 -8.59
CA THR A 393 19.43 4.33 -8.67
C THR A 393 19.96 3.34 -7.63
N ASN A 394 19.38 3.33 -6.43
CA ASN A 394 19.72 2.36 -5.40
C ASN A 394 19.20 0.95 -5.76
N LEU A 395 17.97 0.84 -6.26
CA LEU A 395 17.42 -0.43 -6.74
C LEU A 395 18.26 -1.05 -7.87
N GLN A 396 18.75 -0.22 -8.80
CA GLN A 396 19.63 -0.67 -9.90
C GLN A 396 20.97 -1.28 -9.41
N LYS A 397 21.47 -0.83 -8.25
CA LYS A 397 22.66 -1.42 -7.63
C LYS A 397 22.37 -2.72 -6.91
N LEU A 398 21.17 -2.84 -6.31
CA LEU A 398 20.74 -3.97 -5.51
C LEU A 398 20.16 -5.13 -6.34
N ALA A 399 19.61 -4.83 -7.52
CA ALA A 399 19.06 -5.82 -8.44
C ALA A 399 20.17 -6.65 -9.10
N ASP A 400 19.91 -7.93 -9.28
CA ASP A 400 20.76 -8.88 -10.03
C ASP A 400 20.40 -8.94 -11.53
N PHE A 401 19.49 -8.07 -11.97
CA PHE A 401 19.02 -7.93 -13.35
C PHE A 401 18.97 -6.45 -13.77
N PRO A 402 19.05 -6.15 -15.08
CA PRO A 402 18.93 -4.77 -15.57
C PRO A 402 17.48 -4.27 -15.38
N ILE A 403 17.32 -3.06 -14.86
CA ILE A 403 16.02 -2.36 -14.82
C ILE A 403 15.93 -1.47 -16.04
N GLU A 404 15.06 -1.81 -16.99
CA GLU A 404 14.92 -1.12 -18.27
C GLU A 404 13.71 -0.19 -18.32
N THR A 405 12.73 -0.40 -17.44
CA THR A 405 11.44 0.32 -17.44
C THR A 405 10.94 0.52 -16.01
N LEU A 406 10.30 1.67 -15.77
CA LEU A 406 9.54 1.91 -14.55
C LEU A 406 8.03 1.84 -14.86
N HIS A 407 7.32 0.93 -14.20
CA HIS A 407 5.86 0.88 -14.24
C HIS A 407 5.26 1.70 -13.09
N ILE A 408 4.41 2.69 -13.39
CA ILE A 408 3.66 3.46 -12.40
C ILE A 408 2.22 2.98 -12.39
N ILE A 409 1.77 2.43 -11.27
CA ILE A 409 0.44 1.85 -11.07
C ILE A 409 -0.30 2.60 -9.96
N GLY A 410 -1.62 2.44 -9.89
CA GLY A 410 -2.46 3.12 -8.90
C GLY A 410 -2.80 4.55 -9.30
N GLY A 411 -3.31 5.35 -8.35
CA GLY A 411 -3.86 6.69 -8.58
C GLY A 411 -2.91 7.67 -9.27
N GLY A 412 -1.63 7.64 -8.90
CA GLY A 412 -0.60 8.51 -9.48
C GLY A 412 -0.31 8.24 -10.97
N SER A 413 -0.70 7.07 -11.50
CA SER A 413 -0.55 6.77 -12.94
C SER A 413 -1.34 7.74 -13.84
N GLN A 414 -2.33 8.44 -13.30
CA GLN A 414 -3.11 9.44 -14.03
C GLN A 414 -2.44 10.82 -14.09
N ASN A 415 -1.44 11.10 -13.26
CA ASN A 415 -0.75 12.39 -13.26
C ASN A 415 0.33 12.44 -14.38
N ASN A 416 -0.08 12.88 -15.57
CA ASN A 416 0.79 12.94 -16.73
C ASN A 416 2.02 13.83 -16.50
N MET A 417 1.90 14.92 -15.74
CA MET A 417 3.02 15.82 -15.43
C MET A 417 4.08 15.13 -14.57
N LEU A 418 3.67 14.50 -13.47
CA LEU A 418 4.59 13.75 -12.60
C LEU A 418 5.22 12.57 -13.34
N ASN A 419 4.46 11.85 -14.16
CA ASN A 419 4.96 10.73 -14.96
C ASN A 419 6.01 11.19 -15.98
N THR A 420 5.79 12.33 -16.64
CA THR A 420 6.76 12.96 -17.54
C THR A 420 8.01 13.40 -16.79
N PHE A 421 7.86 14.05 -15.64
CA PHE A 421 8.99 14.48 -14.80
C PHE A 421 9.79 13.27 -14.31
N THR A 422 9.10 12.21 -13.93
CA THR A 422 9.75 10.97 -13.51
C THR A 422 10.56 10.36 -14.64
N ALA A 423 9.98 10.18 -15.84
CA ALA A 423 10.71 9.67 -17.02
C ALA A 423 11.96 10.51 -17.32
N ASN A 424 11.82 11.84 -17.30
CA ASN A 424 12.92 12.75 -17.56
C ASN A 424 14.01 12.68 -16.47
N ALA A 425 13.61 12.59 -15.19
CA ALA A 425 14.54 12.52 -14.08
C ALA A 425 15.32 11.21 -14.07
N ILE A 426 14.63 10.05 -14.26
CA ILE A 426 15.27 8.74 -14.23
C ILE A 426 16.02 8.38 -15.51
N GLY A 427 15.73 9.07 -16.64
CA GLY A 427 16.37 8.83 -17.92
C GLY A 427 15.95 7.52 -18.61
N MET A 428 14.79 6.95 -18.25
CA MET A 428 14.25 5.73 -18.83
C MET A 428 12.74 5.81 -19.07
N PRO A 429 12.16 4.91 -19.91
CA PRO A 429 10.73 4.90 -20.16
C PRO A 429 9.92 4.64 -18.88
N VAL A 430 8.82 5.39 -18.72
CA VAL A 430 7.80 5.18 -17.70
C VAL A 430 6.54 4.66 -18.40
N ILE A 431 5.99 3.57 -17.91
CA ILE A 431 4.72 2.98 -18.35
C ILE A 431 3.70 3.19 -17.23
N ALA A 432 2.66 3.99 -17.49
CA ALA A 432 1.65 4.37 -16.51
C ALA A 432 0.33 3.64 -16.75
N GLY A 433 -0.19 3.03 -15.69
CA GLY A 433 -1.41 2.21 -15.63
C GLY A 433 -1.13 0.75 -15.25
N PRO A 434 -2.15 0.04 -14.76
CA PRO A 434 -3.54 0.48 -14.55
C PRO A 434 -3.71 1.42 -13.33
N PHE A 435 -4.77 2.22 -13.38
CA PHE A 435 -5.19 3.05 -12.25
C PHE A 435 -5.76 2.19 -11.09
N GLU A 436 -6.59 1.21 -11.42
CA GLU A 436 -7.23 0.29 -10.46
C GLU A 436 -6.41 -1.01 -10.29
N ALA A 437 -5.08 -0.88 -10.15
CA ALA A 437 -4.16 -2.02 -10.09
C ALA A 437 -4.48 -2.96 -8.93
N THR A 438 -4.76 -2.42 -7.74
CA THR A 438 -5.09 -3.20 -6.53
C THR A 438 -6.29 -4.10 -6.76
N ALA A 439 -7.42 -3.53 -7.17
CA ALA A 439 -8.63 -4.29 -7.44
C ALA A 439 -8.44 -5.32 -8.57
N MET A 440 -7.67 -5.00 -9.60
CA MET A 440 -7.37 -5.95 -10.69
C MET A 440 -6.53 -7.12 -10.18
N GLY A 441 -5.51 -6.89 -9.36
CA GLY A 441 -4.69 -7.96 -8.76
C GLY A 441 -5.51 -8.84 -7.82
N ASN A 442 -6.37 -8.24 -7.00
CA ASN A 442 -7.31 -8.94 -6.13
C ASN A 442 -8.22 -9.89 -6.95
N ILE A 443 -8.87 -9.37 -8.00
CA ILE A 443 -9.76 -10.13 -8.88
C ILE A 443 -9.01 -11.29 -9.58
N LEU A 444 -7.78 -11.03 -10.05
CA LEU A 444 -6.98 -12.05 -10.72
C LEU A 444 -6.55 -13.19 -9.78
N LEU A 445 -6.32 -12.90 -8.49
CA LEU A 445 -6.07 -13.94 -7.48
C LEU A 445 -7.32 -14.77 -7.18
N GLN A 446 -8.49 -14.17 -7.17
CA GLN A 446 -9.76 -14.89 -7.08
C GLN A 446 -9.98 -15.76 -8.32
N ALA A 447 -9.67 -15.24 -9.51
CA ALA A 447 -9.74 -16.01 -10.76
C ALA A 447 -8.76 -17.19 -10.77
N LYS A 448 -7.58 -17.05 -10.17
CA LYS A 448 -6.63 -18.16 -9.97
C LYS A 448 -7.21 -19.22 -9.02
N ALA A 449 -7.80 -18.80 -7.91
CA ALA A 449 -8.48 -19.72 -6.99
C ALA A 449 -9.62 -20.49 -7.67
N ALA A 450 -10.31 -19.88 -8.63
CA ALA A 450 -11.35 -20.51 -9.44
C ALA A 450 -10.81 -21.37 -10.60
N GLY A 451 -9.49 -21.45 -10.77
CA GLY A 451 -8.84 -22.22 -11.85
C GLY A 451 -8.96 -21.62 -13.26
N LEU A 452 -9.32 -20.33 -13.36
CA LEU A 452 -9.44 -19.61 -14.64
C LEU A 452 -8.10 -19.07 -15.13
N VAL A 453 -7.17 -18.79 -14.24
CA VAL A 453 -5.84 -18.24 -14.50
C VAL A 453 -4.80 -19.13 -13.82
N GLN A 454 -3.73 -19.44 -14.50
CA GLN A 454 -2.74 -20.40 -14.01
C GLN A 454 -1.60 -19.71 -13.22
N ASP A 455 -1.05 -18.63 -13.78
CA ASP A 455 0.16 -17.99 -13.25
C ASP A 455 0.17 -16.46 -13.41
N LYS A 456 1.21 -15.85 -12.89
CA LYS A 456 1.45 -14.40 -12.96
C LYS A 456 1.56 -13.88 -14.39
N CYS A 457 2.13 -14.66 -15.30
CA CYS A 457 2.31 -14.23 -16.69
C CYS A 457 0.96 -14.06 -17.39
N GLN A 458 0.05 -15.03 -17.22
CA GLN A 458 -1.31 -14.95 -17.74
C GLN A 458 -2.12 -13.81 -17.06
N MET A 459 -1.95 -13.61 -15.76
CA MET A 459 -2.58 -12.46 -15.06
C MET A 459 -2.17 -11.13 -15.69
N ARG A 460 -0.88 -10.92 -15.89
CA ARG A 460 -0.34 -9.70 -16.51
C ARG A 460 -0.76 -9.54 -17.98
N GLU A 461 -0.94 -10.65 -18.69
CA GLU A 461 -1.49 -10.61 -20.05
C GLU A 461 -2.95 -10.12 -20.03
N ILE A 462 -3.78 -10.65 -19.15
CA ILE A 462 -5.17 -10.18 -18.97
C ILE A 462 -5.18 -8.68 -18.64
N VAL A 463 -4.28 -8.20 -17.76
CA VAL A 463 -4.18 -6.76 -17.49
C VAL A 463 -3.86 -5.97 -18.75
N ARG A 464 -2.85 -6.38 -19.52
CA ARG A 464 -2.47 -5.70 -20.78
C ARG A 464 -3.61 -5.65 -21.79
N ASN A 465 -4.43 -6.71 -21.86
CA ASN A 465 -5.60 -6.78 -22.75
C ASN A 465 -6.78 -5.92 -22.28
N SER A 466 -6.75 -5.50 -21.00
CA SER A 466 -7.91 -4.90 -20.33
C SER A 466 -7.82 -3.39 -20.13
N VAL A 467 -6.61 -2.82 -20.20
CA VAL A 467 -6.39 -1.41 -19.85
C VAL A 467 -5.60 -0.68 -20.93
N GLU A 468 -5.89 0.60 -21.09
CA GLU A 468 -5.04 1.51 -21.84
C GLU A 468 -3.80 1.88 -21.02
N ILE A 469 -2.63 1.72 -21.63
CA ILE A 469 -1.34 2.00 -21.02
C ILE A 469 -0.73 3.20 -21.70
N LYS A 470 -0.26 4.20 -20.92
CA LYS A 470 0.45 5.36 -21.44
C LYS A 470 1.96 5.20 -21.25
N THR A 471 2.73 5.46 -22.29
CA THR A 471 4.20 5.45 -22.21
C THR A 471 4.74 6.88 -22.27
N PHE A 472 5.62 7.19 -21.31
CA PHE A 472 6.34 8.48 -21.24
C PHE A 472 7.82 8.21 -21.52
N THR A 473 8.30 8.72 -22.63
CA THR A 473 9.72 8.64 -23.00
C THR A 473 10.50 9.80 -22.37
N PRO A 474 11.75 9.57 -21.93
CA PRO A 474 12.55 10.63 -21.32
C PRO A 474 12.97 11.68 -22.35
N HIS A 475 12.89 12.94 -21.95
CA HIS A 475 13.37 14.10 -22.70
C HIS A 475 14.18 15.01 -21.79
N ASN A 476 15.17 15.74 -22.36
CA ASN A 476 15.96 16.74 -21.62
C ASN A 476 16.64 16.18 -20.35
N THR A 477 17.08 14.93 -20.36
CA THR A 477 17.66 14.23 -19.19
C THR A 477 18.86 14.97 -18.60
N SER A 478 19.73 15.57 -19.43
CA SER A 478 20.89 16.37 -18.98
C SER A 478 20.48 17.59 -18.14
N LEU A 479 19.34 18.22 -18.44
CA LEU A 479 18.80 19.32 -17.64
C LEU A 479 18.34 18.80 -16.26
N TRP A 480 17.64 17.65 -16.23
CA TRP A 480 17.22 17.01 -14.99
C TRP A 480 18.42 16.57 -14.16
N ASP A 481 19.47 16.01 -14.76
CA ASP A 481 20.71 15.62 -14.06
C ASP A 481 21.40 16.81 -13.38
N LYS A 482 21.45 17.95 -14.08
CA LYS A 482 21.98 19.20 -13.52
C LYS A 482 21.20 19.63 -12.27
N HIS A 483 19.88 19.60 -12.32
CA HIS A 483 19.02 20.00 -11.19
C HIS A 483 18.93 18.94 -10.09
N TYR A 484 19.14 17.66 -10.41
CA TYR A 484 19.28 16.61 -9.41
C TYR A 484 20.44 16.89 -8.44
N ASN A 485 21.56 17.37 -8.92
CA ASN A 485 22.66 17.80 -8.08
C ASN A 485 22.28 18.98 -7.13
N ASN A 486 21.36 19.83 -7.53
CA ASN A 486 20.84 20.89 -6.66
C ASN A 486 19.86 20.33 -5.61
N TYR A 487 19.00 19.38 -6.00
CA TYR A 487 18.14 18.66 -5.09
C TYR A 487 18.95 17.94 -3.99
N LEU A 488 20.04 17.25 -4.33
CA LEU A 488 20.89 16.54 -3.36
C LEU A 488 21.54 17.47 -2.32
N LYS A 489 21.74 18.77 -2.62
CA LYS A 489 22.27 19.74 -1.65
C LYS A 489 21.27 20.10 -0.55
N VAL A 490 19.98 20.04 -0.86
CA VAL A 490 18.90 20.35 0.09
C VAL A 490 18.23 19.12 0.66
N TYR A 491 18.43 17.97 0.02
CA TYR A 491 18.04 16.67 0.54
C TYR A 491 18.94 16.33 1.74
N LYS A 492 18.34 16.14 2.90
CA LYS A 492 19.03 15.61 4.07
C LYS A 492 18.52 14.20 4.31
N GLU A 493 19.42 13.25 4.34
CA GLU A 493 19.11 11.90 4.78
C GLU A 493 18.67 11.91 6.24
N LEU A 494 17.65 11.14 6.59
CA LEU A 494 17.05 11.09 7.93
C LEU A 494 17.77 10.10 8.81
#